data_816be84c2ea3de0b5fa1b306e893bc93
#
_entry.id   816be84c2ea3de0b5fa1b306e893bc93
#
_cell.length_a   1.000
_cell.length_b   1.000
_cell.length_c   1.000
_cell.angle_alpha   90.00
_cell.angle_beta   90.00
_cell.angle_gamma   90.00
#
_symmetry.space_group_name_H-M   'P 1'
#
loop_
_entity.id
_entity.type
_entity.pdbx_description
1 polymer ?
#
loop_
_entity_poly.entity_id
_entity_poly.type
_entity_poly.pdbx_seq_one_letter_code
_entity_poly.pdbx_strand_id
1 'polypeptide(L)'
;MKNRPIVLVSLLTLTLLAAIPSPAKDKDTTPGRLLTGKVMDKQDNLLINAVVYVTDTRTRAVKTYIVGTDGTYRFPALAANVDYEIYAQLNGKTSDTKRMSQFDDRKLVNIVLRIDVK
;
A
#
# COMPACT_ATOMS: atom_id res chain seq x y z
N MET A 1 27.90 -8.54 61.19
CA MET A 1 27.74 -8.55 60.63
C MET A 1 27.58 -8.59 59.69
N LYS A 2 27.73 -8.65 59.41
CA LYS A 2 27.57 -8.78 58.61
C LYS A 2 27.13 -8.87 57.61
N ASN A 3 27.16 -8.91 57.27
CA ASN A 3 26.81 -9.08 56.37
C ASN A 3 26.43 -9.15 55.35
N ARG A 4 26.33 -9.28 54.82
CA ARG A 4 26.02 -9.44 53.90
C ARG A 4 25.63 -9.43 52.90
N PRO A 5 25.68 -9.54 52.63
CA PRO A 5 25.39 -9.59 51.64
C PRO A 5 24.99 -9.56 50.73
N ILE A 6 24.96 -9.65 50.31
CA ILE A 6 24.53 -9.71 49.41
C ILE A 6 24.15 -9.66 48.43
N VAL A 7 24.14 -9.76 48.06
CA VAL A 7 23.77 -9.80 47.14
C VAL A 7 23.37 -9.74 46.19
N LEU A 8 23.35 -9.80 45.90
CA LEU A 8 22.95 -9.81 45.00
C LEU A 8 22.58 -9.79 44.00
N VAL A 9 22.55 -9.86 43.78
CA VAL A 9 22.19 -9.91 42.86
C VAL A 9 21.75 -9.83 41.93
N SER A 10 21.72 -9.90 41.71
CA SER A 10 21.30 -9.91 40.80
C SER A 10 20.95 -9.81 39.86
N LEU A 11 20.96 -9.84 39.64
CA LEU A 11 20.53 -9.80 38.72
C LEU A 11 20.15 -9.74 37.74
N LEU A 12 20.16 -9.82 37.54
CA LEU A 12 19.76 -9.83 36.65
C LEU A 12 19.38 -9.77 35.68
N THR A 13 19.39 -9.86 35.52
CA THR A 13 19.02 -9.87 34.63
C THR A 13 18.56 -9.76 33.64
N LEU A 14 18.51 -9.76 33.41
CA LEU A 14 18.01 -9.69 32.52
C LEU A 14 17.67 -9.63 31.49
N THR A 15 17.67 -9.70 31.30
CA THR A 15 17.36 -9.71 30.36
C THR A 15 16.90 -9.66 29.43
N LEU A 16 16.79 -9.72 29.19
CA LEU A 16 16.33 -9.74 28.25
C LEU A 16 15.91 -9.61 27.31
N LEU A 17 15.86 -9.64 27.04
CA LEU A 17 15.44 -9.49 26.10
C LEU A 17 15.09 -9.56 25.14
N ALA A 18 15.12 -9.62 24.84
CA ALA A 18 14.82 -9.69 23.94
C ALA A 18 14.43 -9.64 23.00
N ALA A 19 14.41 -9.69 22.58
CA ALA A 19 14.16 -9.71 21.61
C ALA A 19 13.52 -9.57 20.77
N ILE A 20 13.42 -9.49 20.33
CA ILE A 20 12.83 -9.37 19.48
C ILE A 20 12.82 -9.38 18.42
N PRO A 21 12.68 -9.59 17.93
CA PRO A 21 12.77 -9.67 16.76
C PRO A 21 12.27 -9.26 15.71
N SER A 22 12.28 -9.25 15.36
CA SER A 22 11.88 -8.95 14.41
C SER A 22 11.65 -9.09 13.49
N PRO A 23 11.52 -9.19 13.12
CA PRO A 23 11.29 -9.30 12.11
C PRO A 23 11.16 -9.09 11.07
N ALA A 24 11.18 -9.19 10.83
CA ALA A 24 11.01 -9.06 9.88
C ALA A 24 10.81 -9.12 8.96
N LYS A 25 10.91 -9.25 8.70
CA LYS A 25 10.77 -9.22 7.78
C LYS A 25 10.37 -9.52 6.93
N ASP A 26 10.35 -9.70 6.79
CA ASP A 26 10.07 -9.94 5.99
C ASP A 26 9.84 -9.89 4.99
N LYS A 27 9.94 -9.98 4.65
CA LYS A 27 9.86 -9.94 3.72
C LYS A 27 9.16 -10.16 2.97
N ASP A 28 8.99 -9.96 2.78
CA ASP A 28 8.39 -10.16 2.08
C ASP A 28 8.16 -10.75 1.04
N THR A 29 8.14 -11.03 1.03
CA THR A 29 7.89 -12.10 0.10
C THR A 29 6.45 -12.36 -0.13
N THR A 30 5.61 -11.53 0.31
CA THR A 30 4.20 -11.63 0.00
C THR A 30 4.06 -11.52 -1.51
N PRO A 31 3.55 -12.56 -2.19
CA PRO A 31 3.36 -12.48 -3.62
C PRO A 31 2.22 -11.54 -3.89
N GLY A 32 2.54 -10.29 -4.00
CA GLY A 32 1.56 -9.26 -4.31
C GLY A 32 1.81 -8.70 -5.69
N ARG A 33 0.87 -7.92 -6.16
CA ARG A 33 1.02 -7.20 -7.40
C ARG A 33 1.14 -5.72 -7.09
N LEU A 34 2.02 -5.04 -7.81
CA LEU A 34 2.18 -3.60 -7.71
C LEU A 34 1.34 -2.95 -8.81
N LEU A 35 0.38 -2.13 -8.40
CA LEU A 35 -0.37 -1.31 -9.33
C LEU A 35 0.19 0.11 -9.26
N THR A 36 0.52 0.67 -10.40
CA THR A 36 1.01 2.03 -10.49
C THR A 36 0.40 2.68 -11.72
N GLY A 37 0.53 3.99 -11.83
CA GLY A 37 0.05 4.68 -13.00
C GLY A 37 0.00 6.18 -12.78
N LYS A 38 -0.66 6.83 -13.70
CA LYS A 38 -0.83 8.29 -13.70
C LYS A 38 -2.29 8.64 -13.76
N VAL A 39 -2.62 9.80 -13.23
CA VAL A 39 -3.95 10.39 -13.40
C VAL A 39 -3.78 11.63 -14.28
N MET A 40 -4.53 11.68 -15.36
CA MET A 40 -4.40 12.73 -16.38
C MET A 40 -5.77 13.23 -16.79
N ASP A 41 -5.79 14.41 -17.40
CA ASP A 41 -7.01 14.87 -18.05
C ASP A 41 -7.04 14.38 -19.50
N LYS A 42 -8.02 14.84 -20.25
CA LYS A 42 -8.18 14.42 -21.66
C LYS A 42 -7.09 14.96 -22.55
N GLN A 43 -6.34 15.96 -22.13
CA GLN A 43 -5.27 16.58 -22.90
C GLN A 43 -3.89 16.11 -22.43
N ASP A 44 -3.84 15.03 -21.65
CA ASP A 44 -2.60 14.44 -21.13
C ASP A 44 -1.87 15.31 -20.12
N ASN A 45 -2.57 16.23 -19.47
CA ASN A 45 -2.01 16.98 -18.35
C ASN A 45 -2.15 16.15 -17.08
N LEU A 46 -1.07 16.07 -16.30
CA LEU A 46 -1.11 15.36 -15.03
C LEU A 46 -2.01 16.11 -14.05
N LEU A 47 -2.83 15.35 -13.31
CA LEU A 47 -3.76 15.92 -12.34
C LEU A 47 -3.26 15.60 -10.95
N ILE A 48 -2.86 16.63 -10.22
CA ILE A 48 -2.43 16.46 -8.83
C ILE A 48 -3.64 16.52 -7.91
N ASN A 49 -3.49 15.96 -6.73
CA ASN A 49 -4.54 15.90 -5.68
C ASN A 49 -5.75 15.07 -6.05
N ALA A 50 -5.72 14.37 -7.18
CA ALA A 50 -6.77 13.40 -7.47
C ALA A 50 -6.66 12.24 -6.46
N VAL A 51 -7.79 11.64 -6.15
CA VAL A 51 -7.82 10.49 -5.25
C VAL A 51 -8.08 9.25 -6.11
N VAL A 52 -7.21 8.26 -5.99
CA VAL A 52 -7.36 6.99 -6.69
C VAL A 52 -7.95 5.98 -5.71
N TYR A 53 -8.97 5.27 -6.18
CA TYR A 53 -9.66 4.26 -5.38
C TYR A 53 -9.43 2.89 -6.02
N VAL A 54 -9.07 1.93 -5.18
CA VAL A 54 -8.90 0.54 -5.61
C VAL A 54 -9.81 -0.30 -4.73
N THR A 55 -10.75 -0.98 -5.35
CA THR A 55 -11.74 -1.79 -4.65
C THR A 55 -11.48 -3.26 -4.92
N ASP A 56 -11.33 -4.03 -3.84
CA ASP A 56 -11.31 -5.49 -3.90
C ASP A 56 -12.75 -5.94 -4.17
N THR A 57 -13.00 -6.53 -5.33
CA THR A 57 -14.37 -6.88 -5.72
C THR A 57 -14.96 -8.01 -4.89
N ARG A 58 -14.11 -8.76 -4.21
CA ARG A 58 -14.54 -9.90 -3.43
C ARG A 58 -14.98 -9.50 -2.03
N THR A 59 -14.18 -8.63 -1.38
CA THR A 59 -14.43 -8.21 0.00
C THR A 59 -15.09 -6.84 0.08
N ARG A 60 -15.06 -6.07 -1.01
CA ARG A 60 -15.51 -4.68 -1.10
C ARG A 60 -14.63 -3.71 -0.32
N ALA A 61 -13.46 -4.15 0.12
CA ALA A 61 -12.51 -3.27 0.79
C ALA A 61 -11.94 -2.28 -0.21
N VAL A 62 -11.77 -1.04 0.21
CA VAL A 62 -11.31 0.06 -0.65
C VAL A 62 -10.01 0.61 -0.09
N LYS A 63 -9.02 0.77 -0.97
CA LYS A 63 -7.79 1.49 -0.66
C LYS A 63 -7.76 2.77 -1.47
N THR A 64 -7.16 3.80 -0.92
CA THR A 64 -7.08 5.10 -1.58
C THR A 64 -5.65 5.60 -1.64
N TYR A 65 -5.41 6.48 -2.59
CA TYR A 65 -4.10 7.12 -2.74
C TYR A 65 -4.32 8.53 -3.28
N ILE A 66 -3.72 9.53 -2.63
CA ILE A 66 -3.81 10.91 -3.09
C ILE A 66 -2.60 11.19 -3.97
N VAL A 67 -2.88 11.55 -5.21
CA VAL A 67 -1.84 11.77 -6.22
C VAL A 67 -1.05 13.04 -5.89
N GLY A 68 0.25 12.92 -5.89
CA GLY A 68 1.14 14.03 -5.62
C GLY A 68 1.48 14.83 -6.86
N THR A 69 2.54 15.66 -6.74
CA THR A 69 2.92 16.59 -7.79
C THR A 69 3.39 15.92 -9.06
N ASP A 70 3.80 14.65 -8.98
CA ASP A 70 4.23 13.89 -10.15
C ASP A 70 3.06 13.27 -10.91
N GLY A 71 1.83 13.42 -10.42
CA GLY A 71 0.65 12.87 -11.08
C GLY A 71 0.56 11.36 -11.02
N THR A 72 1.34 10.68 -10.18
CA THR A 72 1.38 9.23 -10.14
C THR A 72 0.73 8.68 -8.89
N TYR A 73 0.32 7.41 -8.96
CA TYR A 73 -0.19 6.68 -7.80
C TYR A 73 0.47 5.31 -7.73
N ARG A 74 0.38 4.70 -6.56
CA ARG A 74 1.05 3.43 -6.33
C ARG A 74 0.33 2.65 -5.25
N PHE A 75 0.01 1.39 -5.53
CA PHE A 75 -0.57 0.46 -4.57
C PHE A 75 0.28 -0.81 -4.58
N PRO A 76 1.21 -0.95 -3.65
CA PRO A 76 2.00 -2.17 -3.57
C PRO A 76 1.21 -3.28 -2.89
N ALA A 77 1.58 -4.51 -3.15
CA ALA A 77 1.09 -5.67 -2.42
C ALA A 77 -0.42 -5.91 -2.56
N LEU A 78 -0.99 -5.62 -3.73
CA LEU A 78 -2.35 -6.04 -4.01
C LEU A 78 -2.37 -7.56 -4.20
N ALA A 79 -3.44 -8.19 -3.72
CA ALA A 79 -3.51 -9.65 -3.74
C ALA A 79 -3.52 -10.19 -5.16
N ALA A 80 -2.82 -11.29 -5.34
CA ALA A 80 -2.90 -12.07 -6.57
C ALA A 80 -4.26 -12.73 -6.63
N ASN A 81 -4.81 -13.15 -7.61
CA ASN A 81 -6.07 -13.90 -7.69
C ASN A 81 -7.31 -13.13 -7.24
N VAL A 82 -7.25 -11.80 -7.29
CA VAL A 82 -8.39 -10.95 -6.95
C VAL A 82 -8.58 -9.94 -8.07
N ASP A 83 -9.83 -9.75 -8.46
CA ASP A 83 -10.17 -8.65 -9.37
C ASP A 83 -10.26 -7.36 -8.57
N TYR A 84 -9.63 -6.32 -9.08
CA TYR A 84 -9.73 -4.98 -8.50
C TYR A 84 -10.35 -4.04 -9.51
N GLU A 85 -11.17 -3.12 -9.01
CA GLU A 85 -11.70 -2.01 -9.79
C GLU A 85 -11.01 -0.73 -9.36
N ILE A 86 -10.56 0.04 -10.34
CA ILE A 86 -9.74 1.22 -10.10
C ILE A 86 -10.35 2.41 -10.80
N TYR A 87 -10.49 3.51 -10.09
CA TYR A 87 -10.90 4.78 -10.68
C TYR A 87 -10.31 5.93 -9.89
N ALA A 88 -10.34 7.13 -10.46
CA ALA A 88 -9.84 8.33 -9.81
C ALA A 88 -10.92 9.39 -9.80
N GLN A 89 -10.84 10.29 -8.83
CA GLN A 89 -11.79 11.36 -8.66
C GLN A 89 -11.07 12.65 -8.32
N LEU A 90 -11.54 13.76 -8.88
CA LEU A 90 -11.00 15.09 -8.59
C LEU A 90 -12.14 16.11 -8.74
N ASN A 91 -12.40 16.88 -7.69
CA ASN A 91 -13.41 17.93 -7.69
C ASN A 91 -14.77 17.43 -8.17
N GLY A 92 -15.14 16.23 -7.71
CA GLY A 92 -16.44 15.66 -8.09
C GLY A 92 -16.50 15.02 -9.46
N LYS A 93 -15.41 15.06 -10.22
CA LYS A 93 -15.32 14.40 -11.52
C LYS A 93 -14.63 13.07 -11.35
N THR A 94 -15.09 12.06 -12.08
CA THR A 94 -14.63 10.70 -11.92
C THR A 94 -14.12 10.13 -13.23
N SER A 95 -13.03 9.41 -13.20
CA SER A 95 -12.51 8.71 -14.37
C SER A 95 -13.37 7.49 -14.69
N ASP A 96 -13.13 6.92 -15.86
CA ASP A 96 -13.65 5.58 -16.13
C ASP A 96 -13.08 4.60 -15.12
N THR A 97 -13.84 3.56 -14.84
CA THR A 97 -13.37 2.48 -13.98
C THR A 97 -12.57 1.49 -14.82
N LYS A 98 -11.37 1.22 -14.37
CA LYS A 98 -10.52 0.19 -14.98
C LYS A 98 -10.53 -1.04 -14.09
N ARG A 99 -10.16 -2.17 -14.66
CA ARG A 99 -10.15 -3.42 -13.92
C ARG A 99 -8.78 -4.08 -14.03
N MET A 100 -8.29 -4.60 -12.90
CA MET A 100 -7.12 -5.44 -12.89
C MET A 100 -7.60 -6.85 -12.58
N SER A 101 -7.49 -7.75 -13.56
CA SER A 101 -8.09 -9.08 -13.49
C SER A 101 -7.31 -9.99 -12.55
N GLN A 102 -8.02 -10.89 -11.89
CA GLN A 102 -7.40 -11.94 -11.09
C GLN A 102 -6.52 -12.86 -11.93
N PHE A 103 -6.75 -12.90 -13.23
CA PHE A 103 -5.95 -13.74 -14.15
C PHE A 103 -4.74 -13.02 -14.70
N ASP A 104 -4.57 -11.74 -14.38
CA ASP A 104 -3.41 -10.95 -14.78
C ASP A 104 -2.30 -11.24 -13.79
N ASP A 105 -1.33 -12.05 -14.18
CA ASP A 105 -0.27 -12.51 -13.28
C ASP A 105 0.98 -11.62 -13.31
N ARG A 106 0.90 -10.47 -13.98
CA ARG A 106 2.02 -9.54 -13.98
C ARG A 106 2.24 -9.01 -12.57
N LYS A 107 3.50 -8.92 -12.18
CA LYS A 107 3.84 -8.39 -10.87
C LYS A 107 3.74 -6.88 -10.82
N LEU A 108 3.88 -6.24 -11.97
CA LEU A 108 3.75 -4.80 -12.11
C LEU A 108 2.68 -4.51 -13.15
N VAL A 109 1.66 -3.78 -12.76
CA VAL A 109 0.58 -3.37 -13.65
C VAL A 109 0.54 -1.87 -13.68
N ASN A 110 0.53 -1.28 -14.88
CA ASN A 110 0.49 0.16 -15.06
C ASN A 110 -0.82 0.54 -15.72
N ILE A 111 -1.58 1.40 -15.08
CA ILE A 111 -2.89 1.83 -15.59
C ILE A 111 -2.96 3.36 -15.53
N VAL A 112 -3.26 3.99 -16.66
CA VAL A 112 -3.49 5.42 -16.72
C VAL A 112 -4.98 5.68 -16.54
N LEU A 113 -5.31 6.58 -15.64
CA LEU A 113 -6.69 7.00 -15.40
C LEU A 113 -6.87 8.41 -15.94
N ARG A 114 -7.96 8.63 -16.66
CA ARG A 114 -8.24 9.93 -17.26
C ARG A 114 -9.54 10.49 -16.72
N ILE A 115 -9.49 11.74 -16.30
CA ILE A 115 -10.66 12.45 -15.80
C ILE A 115 -10.92 13.61 -16.75
N ASP A 116 -12.17 13.71 -17.19
CA ASP A 116 -12.58 14.86 -17.98
C ASP A 116 -12.93 16.00 -17.00
N VAL A 117 -12.00 16.93 -16.86
CA VAL A 117 -12.14 18.00 -15.87
C VAL A 117 -12.78 19.26 -16.44
N LYS A 118 -13.26 19.23 -17.64
CA LYS A 118 -13.91 20.38 -18.27
C LYS A 118 -15.33 20.59 -17.82
#